data_df4086dadfd780837dee55acefdc2f84
#
_entry.id   df4086dadfd780837dee55acefdc2f84
#
_cell.length_a   1.000
_cell.length_b   1.000
_cell.length_c   1.000
_cell.angle_alpha   90.00
_cell.angle_beta   90.00
_cell.angle_gamma   90.00
#
_symmetry.space_group_name_H-M   'P 1'
#
loop_
_entity.id
_entity.type
_entity.pdbx_description
1 polymer ?
#
loop_
_entity_poly.entity_id
_entity_poly.type
_entity_poly.pdbx_seq_one_letter_code
_entity_poly.pdbx_strand_id
1 'polypeptide(L)' 'MANIETYHAQVVGSDEELWNLKTVIARTGLSRSTLYAYVARDLFPKQRHLGPRRVAWLASEVLAWIATRPN' A
#
# COMPACT_ATOMS: atom_id res chain seq x y z
N MET A 1 -2.93 10.77 22.91
CA MET A 1 -2.83 9.58 23.69
C MET A 1 -1.51 8.89 23.48
N ALA A 2 -0.97 8.43 24.57
CA ALA A 2 0.30 7.71 24.50
C ALA A 2 0.20 6.49 23.62
N ASN A 3 -0.96 5.87 23.59
CA ASN A 3 -1.14 4.67 22.78
C ASN A 3 -0.96 4.91 21.31
N ILE A 4 -1.39 6.06 20.85
CA ILE A 4 -1.27 6.35 19.42
C ILE A 4 0.17 6.48 19.02
N GLU A 5 0.94 7.17 19.84
CA GLU A 5 2.36 7.34 19.53
C GLU A 5 3.11 6.03 19.60
N THR A 6 2.83 5.23 20.62
CA THR A 6 3.48 3.96 20.77
C THR A 6 3.13 3.03 19.61
N TYR A 7 1.86 3.00 19.27
CA TYR A 7 1.42 2.16 18.18
C TYR A 7 2.08 2.58 16.88
N HIS A 8 2.14 3.88 16.63
CA HIS A 8 2.74 4.39 15.41
C HIS A 8 4.21 3.97 15.31
N ALA A 9 4.92 4.12 16.39
CA ALA A 9 6.34 3.77 16.38
C ALA A 9 6.57 2.29 16.14
N GLN A 10 5.65 1.46 16.60
CA GLN A 10 5.79 0.02 16.44
C GLN A 10 5.39 -0.46 15.08
N VAL A 11 4.34 0.14 14.53
CA VAL A 11 3.75 -0.35 13.28
C VAL A 11 4.52 0.15 12.08
N VAL A 12 4.86 1.41 12.10
CA VAL A 12 5.53 2.02 10.98
C VAL A 12 6.99 2.15 11.33
N GLY A 13 7.81 1.31 10.78
CA GLY A 13 9.23 1.44 10.96
C GLY A 13 9.69 2.80 10.45
N SER A 14 10.91 3.18 10.80
CA SER A 14 11.40 4.49 10.44
C SER A 14 11.42 4.70 8.92
N ASP A 15 11.55 3.63 8.15
CA ASP A 15 11.65 3.73 6.70
C ASP A 15 10.37 3.37 5.99
N GLU A 16 9.34 3.00 6.73
CA GLU A 16 8.10 2.57 6.09
C GLU A 16 7.24 3.77 5.73
N GLU A 17 6.64 3.72 4.56
CA GLU A 17 5.79 4.78 4.06
C GLU A 17 4.48 4.17 3.57
N LEU A 18 3.40 4.91 3.71
CA LEU A 18 2.10 4.48 3.23
C LEU A 18 1.74 5.31 2.01
N TRP A 19 1.29 4.63 0.97
CA TRP A 19 0.88 5.29 -0.27
C TRP A 19 -0.62 5.11 -0.45
N ASN A 20 -1.31 6.21 -0.73
CA ASN A 20 -2.74 6.13 -1.02
C ASN A 20 -2.95 5.62 -2.45
N LEU A 21 -4.20 5.41 -2.80
CA LEU A 21 -4.55 4.86 -4.10
C LEU A 21 -3.98 5.69 -5.25
N LYS A 22 -4.10 7.00 -5.15
CA LYS A 22 -3.63 7.87 -6.21
C LYS A 22 -2.13 7.70 -6.44
N THR A 23 -1.38 7.62 -5.36
CA THR A 23 0.06 7.43 -5.46
C THR A 23 0.38 6.07 -6.05
N VAL A 24 -0.32 5.02 -5.61
CA VAL A 24 -0.06 3.68 -6.14
C VAL A 24 -0.34 3.62 -7.63
N ILE A 25 -1.43 4.24 -8.07
CA ILE A 25 -1.75 4.28 -9.49
C ILE A 25 -0.64 5.00 -10.26
N ALA A 26 -0.17 6.12 -9.72
CA ALA A 26 0.87 6.89 -10.39
C ALA A 26 2.18 6.09 -10.47
N ARG A 27 2.48 5.32 -9.43
CA ARG A 27 3.74 4.58 -9.39
C ARG A 27 3.71 3.32 -10.24
N THR A 28 2.55 2.68 -10.36
CA THR A 28 2.46 1.42 -11.10
C THR A 28 1.99 1.61 -12.52
N GLY A 29 1.28 2.68 -12.79
CA GLY A 29 0.69 2.87 -14.11
C GLY A 29 -0.55 2.05 -14.34
N LEU A 30 -1.02 1.33 -13.34
CA LEU A 30 -2.24 0.54 -13.46
C LEU A 30 -3.44 1.43 -13.31
N SER A 31 -4.52 1.10 -14.03
CA SER A 31 -5.78 1.79 -13.80
C SER A 31 -6.35 1.33 -12.47
N ARG A 32 -7.27 2.12 -11.93
CA ARG A 32 -7.93 1.77 -10.69
C ARG A 32 -8.60 0.40 -10.78
N SER A 33 -9.32 0.17 -11.85
CA SER A 33 -10.03 -1.10 -12.03
C SER A 33 -9.08 -2.27 -12.09
N THR A 34 -8.01 -2.14 -12.84
CA THR A 34 -7.03 -3.20 -12.95
C THR A 34 -6.37 -3.48 -11.62
N LEU A 35 -6.03 -2.42 -10.90
CA LEU A 35 -5.38 -2.57 -9.61
C LEU A 35 -6.25 -3.37 -8.64
N TYR A 36 -7.51 -3.02 -8.53
CA TYR A 36 -8.41 -3.73 -7.63
C TYR A 36 -8.70 -5.15 -8.11
N ALA A 37 -8.76 -5.36 -9.42
CA ALA A 37 -8.90 -6.71 -9.93
C ALA A 37 -7.71 -7.57 -9.54
N TYR A 38 -6.52 -7.01 -9.60
CA TYR A 38 -5.31 -7.72 -9.21
C TYR A 38 -5.31 -8.02 -7.71
N VAL A 39 -5.73 -7.06 -6.90
CA VAL A 39 -5.82 -7.29 -5.46
C VAL A 39 -6.77 -8.45 -5.17
N ALA A 40 -7.91 -8.47 -5.84
CA ALA A 40 -8.91 -9.52 -5.61
C ALA A 40 -8.39 -10.89 -6.02
N ARG A 41 -7.44 -10.96 -6.94
CA ARG A 41 -6.89 -12.21 -7.42
C ARG A 41 -5.55 -12.55 -6.79
N ASP A 42 -5.18 -11.84 -5.74
CA ASP A 42 -3.90 -12.03 -5.05
C ASP A 42 -2.69 -11.81 -5.96
N LEU A 43 -2.84 -10.96 -6.95
CA LEU A 43 -1.76 -10.64 -7.87
C LEU A 43 -1.09 -9.31 -7.53
N PHE A 44 -1.57 -8.63 -6.51
CA PHE A 44 -1.03 -7.35 -6.08
C PHE A 44 -1.20 -7.26 -4.56
N PRO A 45 -0.31 -6.58 -3.86
CA PRO A 45 -0.41 -6.47 -2.40
C PRO A 45 -1.76 -5.91 -1.98
N LYS A 46 -2.26 -6.41 -0.87
CA LYS A 46 -3.54 -5.96 -0.36
C LYS A 46 -3.41 -4.64 0.35
N GLN A 47 -4.43 -3.83 0.23
CA GLN A 47 -4.44 -2.54 0.89
C GLN A 47 -4.64 -2.70 2.38
N ARG A 48 -4.15 -1.72 3.12
CA ARG A 48 -4.37 -1.61 4.54
C ARG A 48 -5.51 -0.65 4.77
N HIS A 49 -6.39 -0.99 5.69
CA HIS A 49 -7.53 -0.14 6.00
C HIS A 49 -7.16 0.77 7.15
N LEU A 50 -7.15 2.07 6.87
CA LEU A 50 -6.78 3.07 7.86
C LEU A 50 -7.98 3.68 8.55
N GLY A 51 -9.16 3.44 8.01
CA GLY A 51 -10.41 3.95 8.54
C GLY A 51 -11.53 3.51 7.64
N PRO A 52 -12.76 3.96 7.91
CA PRO A 52 -13.92 3.46 7.15
C PRO A 52 -13.80 3.64 5.65
N ARG A 53 -13.16 4.71 5.22
CA ARG A 53 -13.04 4.99 3.78
C ARG A 53 -11.63 5.31 3.38
N ARG A 54 -10.67 4.91 4.20
CA ARG A 54 -9.28 5.24 3.92
C ARG A 54 -8.48 3.98 3.79
N VAL A 55 -7.84 3.84 2.66
CA VAL A 55 -6.96 2.71 2.40
C VAL A 55 -5.62 3.22 1.94
N ALA A 56 -4.61 2.40 2.16
CA ALA A 56 -3.27 2.71 1.71
C ALA A 56 -2.52 1.41 1.55
N TRP A 57 -1.39 1.48 0.88
CA TRP A 57 -0.51 0.34 0.69
C TRP A 57 0.83 0.65 1.32
N LEU A 58 1.48 -0.36 1.83
CA LEU A 58 2.86 -0.19 2.27
C LEU A 58 3.73 0.04 1.03
N ALA A 59 4.47 1.13 1.04
CA ALA A 59 5.32 1.47 -0.10
C ALA A 59 6.30 0.36 -0.41
N SER A 60 6.85 -0.28 0.62
CA SER A 60 7.80 -1.35 0.43
C SER A 60 7.19 -2.53 -0.34
N GLU A 61 5.93 -2.84 -0.06
CA GLU A 61 5.27 -3.93 -0.76
C GLU A 61 5.02 -3.59 -2.22
N VAL A 62 4.63 -2.37 -2.49
CA VAL A 62 4.39 -1.94 -3.87
C VAL A 62 5.71 -1.93 -4.65
N LEU A 63 6.76 -1.43 -4.04
CA LEU A 63 8.07 -1.40 -4.70
C LEU A 63 8.58 -2.81 -4.97
N ALA A 64 8.39 -3.71 -4.02
CA ALA A 64 8.79 -5.10 -4.23
C ALA A 64 8.00 -5.73 -5.38
N TRP A 65 6.70 -5.42 -5.46
CA TRP A 65 5.89 -5.93 -6.55
C TRP A 65 6.39 -5.43 -7.90
N ILE A 66 6.68 -4.13 -7.97
CA ILE A 66 7.19 -3.54 -9.20
C ILE A 66 8.50 -4.21 -9.60
N ALA A 67 9.36 -4.46 -8.63
CA ALA A 67 10.67 -5.05 -8.89
C ALA A 67 10.58 -6.46 -9.47
N THR A 68 9.47 -7.16 -9.23
CA THR A 68 9.32 -8.53 -9.73
C THR A 68 8.64 -8.58 -11.09
N ARG A 69 8.28 -7.44 -11.67
CA ARG A 69 7.63 -7.46 -12.98
C ARG A 69 8.66 -7.78 -14.06
N PRO A 70 8.28 -8.58 -15.03
CA PRO A 70 9.18 -8.84 -16.16
C PRO A 70 9.32 -7.60 -17.03
N ASN A 71 10.40 -7.51 -17.71
CA ASN A 71 10.65 -6.39 -18.62
C ASN A 71 9.82 -6.52 -19.89
#